data_a6c7306dd2e9269e9c86d58504ba0faf
#
_entry.id   a6c7306dd2e9269e9c86d58504ba0faf
#
_cell.length_a   1.000
_cell.length_b   1.000
_cell.length_c   1.000
_cell.angle_alpha   90.00
_cell.angle_beta   90.00
_cell.angle_gamma   90.00
#
_symmetry.space_group_name_H-M   'P 1'
#
loop_
_entity.id
_entity.type
_entity.pdbx_description
1 polymer ?
#
loop_
_entity_poly.entity_id
_entity_poly.type
_entity_poly.pdbx_seq_one_letter_code
_entity_poly.pdbx_strand_id
1 'polypeptide(L)'
;MNLTRRAFVTLLAAAALAVSPVAAQNRALDFKLINKTGVTIASIYIAPHDSDDWGDDVLTEDVLRTGESIDMEFHPKAKAAEWDLRIEDKEGHSVEWESLDLTEINELTIKIVNGKPIAEWK
;
A
#
# COMPACT_ATOMS: atom_id res chain seq x y z
N MET A 1 5.22 17.89 11.63
CA MET A 1 5.41 16.66 12.36
C MET A 1 4.90 15.49 11.57
N ASN A 2 5.75 14.54 11.30
CA ASN A 2 5.35 13.42 10.48
C ASN A 2 4.84 12.31 11.37
N LEU A 3 3.58 11.99 11.21
CA LEU A 3 3.01 10.88 11.94
C LEU A 3 3.14 9.65 11.06
N THR A 4 3.82 8.66 11.53
CA THR A 4 3.91 7.39 10.82
C THR A 4 2.84 6.46 11.38
N ARG A 5 1.99 6.00 10.52
CA ARG A 5 0.94 5.04 10.87
C ARG A 5 1.29 3.67 10.31
N ARG A 6 0.61 2.66 10.78
CA ARG A 6 0.83 1.29 10.35
C ARG A 6 -0.44 0.72 9.73
N ALA A 7 -0.31 0.01 8.65
CA ALA A 7 -1.43 -0.67 8.00
C ALA A 7 -1.01 -2.06 7.57
N PHE A 8 -1.94 -3.00 7.71
CA PHE A 8 -1.70 -4.34 7.27
C PHE A 8 -2.29 -4.54 5.90
N VAL A 9 -1.49 -5.02 5.00
CA VAL A 9 -1.95 -5.44 3.69
C VAL A 9 -2.37 -6.90 3.81
N THR A 10 -3.67 -7.13 3.77
CA THR A 10 -4.17 -8.48 3.84
C THR A 10 -4.46 -9.00 2.46
N LEU A 11 -3.90 -10.12 2.15
CA LEU A 11 -4.30 -10.82 0.99
C LEU A 11 -5.54 -11.56 1.35
N LEU A 12 -6.56 -11.43 0.56
CA LEU A 12 -7.72 -12.20 0.71
C LEU A 12 -7.47 -13.61 0.34
N ALA A 13 -6.63 -14.22 0.95
CA ALA A 13 -6.48 -15.60 0.72
C ALA A 13 -7.39 -16.21 1.65
N ALA A 14 -8.36 -16.66 1.17
CA ALA A 14 -9.24 -17.29 1.87
C ALA A 14 -8.73 -18.22 2.78
N ALA A 15 -9.17 -18.45 3.70
CA ALA A 15 -9.06 -19.56 4.37
C ALA A 15 -8.12 -19.79 5.26
N ALA A 16 -7.83 -19.05 5.79
CA ALA A 16 -7.10 -19.45 6.67
C ALA A 16 -7.54 -19.93 7.83
N LEU A 17 -7.41 -21.00 8.03
CA LEU A 17 -7.66 -21.55 9.18
C LEU A 17 -6.59 -21.53 10.07
N ALA A 18 -5.59 -21.09 9.71
CA ALA A 18 -4.49 -21.22 10.45
C ALA A 18 -4.54 -20.43 11.64
N VAL A 19 -4.49 -21.00 12.62
CA VAL A 19 -4.43 -20.40 13.80
C VAL A 19 -3.04 -20.21 14.14
N SER A 20 -2.35 -19.51 13.46
CA SER A 20 -1.05 -19.20 13.85
C SER A 20 -1.13 -18.08 14.80
N PRO A 21 -0.76 -18.23 15.96
CA PRO A 21 -0.95 -17.22 16.96
C PRO A 21 -0.23 -15.95 16.65
N VAL A 22 0.90 -16.01 16.11
CA VAL A 22 1.61 -14.81 15.80
C VAL A 22 2.15 -14.99 14.44
N ALA A 23 1.49 -14.46 13.49
CA ALA A 23 2.00 -14.50 12.17
C ALA A 23 3.13 -13.53 12.08
N ALA A 24 4.30 -13.99 11.87
CA ALA A 24 5.43 -13.13 11.61
C ALA A 24 5.14 -12.36 10.32
N GLN A 25 5.42 -11.09 10.29
CA GLN A 25 5.24 -10.28 9.12
C GLN A 25 6.27 -10.62 8.06
N ASN A 26 5.92 -10.48 6.81
CA ASN A 26 6.87 -10.66 5.72
C ASN A 26 7.62 -9.35 5.51
N ARG A 27 8.70 -9.20 6.29
CA ARG A 27 9.45 -7.95 6.28
C ARG A 27 10.11 -7.64 4.96
N ALA A 28 10.29 -8.63 4.12
CA ALA A 28 10.90 -8.42 2.80
C ALA A 28 10.03 -7.54 1.90
N LEU A 29 8.72 -7.48 2.16
CA LEU A 29 7.80 -6.67 1.38
C LEU A 29 7.36 -5.41 2.12
N ASP A 30 7.64 -5.30 3.40
CA ASP A 30 7.21 -4.16 4.19
C ASP A 30 7.91 -2.89 3.72
N PHE A 31 7.16 -1.82 3.62
CA PHE A 31 7.72 -0.53 3.19
C PHE A 31 6.97 0.63 3.80
N LYS A 32 7.59 1.80 3.77
CA LYS A 32 6.94 3.03 4.20
C LYS A 32 6.41 3.74 2.95
N LEU A 33 5.13 4.06 2.94
CA LEU A 33 4.52 4.82 1.86
C LEU A 33 4.47 6.29 2.28
N ILE A 34 5.01 7.17 1.45
CA ILE A 34 5.02 8.60 1.72
C ILE A 34 4.16 9.29 0.68
N ASN A 35 3.13 10.00 1.13
CA ASN A 35 2.23 10.70 0.24
C ASN A 35 2.78 12.10 -0.07
N LYS A 36 3.25 12.29 -1.29
CA LYS A 36 3.65 13.60 -1.79
C LYS A 36 2.84 13.96 -3.05
N THR A 37 1.61 13.47 -3.12
CA THR A 37 0.77 13.69 -4.30
C THR A 37 0.12 15.06 -4.35
N GLY A 38 0.06 15.74 -3.22
CA GLY A 38 -0.67 17.00 -3.12
C GLY A 38 -2.15 16.83 -2.83
N VAL A 39 -2.62 15.59 -2.71
CA VAL A 39 -4.03 15.33 -2.40
C VAL A 39 -4.13 14.52 -1.12
N THR A 40 -5.27 14.61 -0.46
CA THR A 40 -5.58 13.77 0.70
C THR A 40 -6.11 12.43 0.19
N ILE A 41 -5.46 11.37 0.57
CA ILE A 41 -5.86 10.03 0.16
C ILE A 41 -6.89 9.51 1.14
N ALA A 42 -8.04 9.10 0.64
CA ALA A 42 -9.12 8.53 1.46
C ALA A 42 -9.06 7.02 1.49
N SER A 43 -8.54 6.38 0.45
CA SER A 43 -8.44 4.91 0.39
C SER A 43 -7.15 4.50 -0.27
N ILE A 44 -6.56 3.44 0.23
CA ILE A 44 -5.35 2.84 -0.35
C ILE A 44 -5.63 1.36 -0.56
N TYR A 45 -5.37 0.90 -1.78
CA TYR A 45 -5.48 -0.52 -2.13
C TYR A 45 -4.14 -0.97 -2.66
N ILE A 46 -3.73 -2.17 -2.30
CA ILE A 46 -2.51 -2.75 -2.81
C ILE A 46 -2.74 -4.24 -3.05
N ALA A 47 -2.38 -4.71 -4.20
CA ALA A 47 -2.63 -6.09 -4.59
C ALA A 47 -1.51 -6.59 -5.49
N PRO A 48 -1.27 -7.90 -5.51
CA PRO A 48 -0.30 -8.47 -6.44
C PRO A 48 -0.66 -8.09 -7.87
N HIS A 49 0.34 -7.82 -8.68
CA HIS A 49 0.13 -7.35 -10.06
C HIS A 49 -0.78 -8.28 -10.87
N ASP A 50 -0.72 -9.58 -10.60
CA ASP A 50 -1.53 -10.53 -11.34
C ASP A 50 -2.93 -10.77 -10.73
N SER A 51 -3.30 -10.04 -9.70
CA SER A 51 -4.59 -10.23 -9.04
C SER A 51 -5.67 -9.37 -9.69
N ASP A 52 -6.87 -9.92 -9.76
CA ASP A 52 -8.01 -9.16 -10.26
C ASP A 52 -8.76 -8.48 -9.10
N ASP A 53 -8.33 -8.66 -7.88
CA ASP A 53 -9.05 -8.16 -6.71
C ASP A 53 -8.15 -7.22 -5.92
N TRP A 54 -8.59 -5.97 -5.75
CA TRP A 54 -7.82 -4.98 -4.99
C TRP A 54 -7.86 -5.25 -3.49
N GLY A 55 -8.82 -6.01 -3.01
CA GLY A 55 -8.95 -6.26 -1.58
C GLY A 55 -9.52 -5.07 -0.81
N ASP A 56 -9.16 -5.00 0.46
CA ASP A 56 -9.71 -3.98 1.35
C ASP A 56 -8.87 -2.71 1.37
N ASP A 57 -9.52 -1.60 1.69
CA ASP A 57 -8.85 -0.32 1.89
C ASP A 57 -7.98 -0.42 3.15
N VAL A 58 -6.69 -0.24 3.02
CA VAL A 58 -5.77 -0.35 4.15
C VAL A 58 -5.86 0.83 5.12
N LEU A 59 -6.49 1.92 4.72
CA LEU A 59 -6.70 3.05 5.63
C LEU A 59 -7.97 2.88 6.44
N THR A 60 -8.86 2.00 6.01
CA THR A 60 -10.19 1.79 6.60
C THR A 60 -11.00 3.11 6.66
N GLU A 61 -11.07 3.76 7.81
CA GLU A 61 -11.82 5.00 7.94
C GLU A 61 -10.92 6.21 8.05
N ASP A 62 -9.63 6.02 8.02
CA ASP A 62 -8.68 7.11 8.18
C ASP A 62 -8.29 7.70 6.82
N VAL A 63 -7.55 8.77 6.84
CA VAL A 63 -7.04 9.40 5.62
C VAL A 63 -5.53 9.59 5.73
N LEU A 64 -4.86 9.74 4.60
CA LEU A 64 -3.44 10.02 4.56
C LEU A 64 -3.26 11.34 3.79
N ARG A 65 -2.92 12.40 4.50
CA ARG A 65 -2.75 13.70 3.87
C ARG A 65 -1.41 13.80 3.20
N THR A 66 -1.28 14.73 2.27
CA THR A 66 0.02 14.94 1.62
C THR A 66 1.05 15.32 2.70
N GLY A 67 2.23 14.76 2.61
CA GLY A 67 3.28 14.93 3.61
C GLY A 67 3.28 13.88 4.70
N GLU A 68 2.21 13.12 4.82
CA GLU A 68 2.13 12.04 5.82
C GLU A 68 2.63 10.72 5.25
N SER A 69 2.99 9.80 6.12
CA SER A 69 3.44 8.48 5.72
C SER A 69 2.76 7.40 6.53
N ILE A 70 2.76 6.19 6.00
CA ILE A 70 2.18 5.03 6.64
C ILE A 70 3.08 3.82 6.40
N ASP A 71 3.25 2.98 7.41
CA ASP A 71 4.03 1.77 7.26
C ASP A 71 3.12 0.66 6.73
N MET A 72 3.48 0.10 5.60
CA MET A 72 2.73 -0.99 4.96
C MET A 72 3.37 -2.30 5.40
N GLU A 73 2.61 -3.12 6.10
CA GLU A 73 3.09 -4.39 6.64
C GLU A 73 2.36 -5.54 5.96
N PHE A 74 3.09 -6.55 5.56
CA PHE A 74 2.56 -7.65 4.75
C PHE A 74 2.44 -8.93 5.53
N HIS A 75 1.41 -9.70 5.19
CA HIS A 75 1.21 -11.01 5.77
C HIS A 75 2.37 -11.92 5.36
N PRO A 76 2.82 -12.82 6.24
CA PRO A 76 3.95 -13.69 5.91
C PRO A 76 3.73 -14.60 4.71
N LYS A 77 2.49 -14.82 4.31
CA LYS A 77 2.20 -15.62 3.13
C LYS A 77 2.22 -14.82 1.84
N ALA A 78 2.38 -13.51 1.90
CA ALA A 78 2.48 -12.69 0.71
C ALA A 78 3.78 -13.01 -0.01
N LYS A 79 3.72 -13.52 -1.23
CA LYS A 79 4.89 -13.97 -1.96
C LYS A 79 5.15 -13.27 -3.26
N ALA A 80 4.19 -12.57 -3.78
CA ALA A 80 4.38 -11.88 -5.04
C ALA A 80 5.46 -10.80 -4.88
N ALA A 81 6.29 -10.61 -5.87
CA ALA A 81 7.30 -9.56 -5.87
C ALA A 81 6.73 -8.25 -6.40
N GLU A 82 5.92 -8.33 -7.45
CA GLU A 82 5.34 -7.15 -8.08
C GLU A 82 3.93 -6.89 -7.61
N TRP A 83 3.66 -5.66 -7.24
CA TRP A 83 2.38 -5.25 -6.67
C TRP A 83 1.90 -3.96 -7.35
N ASP A 84 0.59 -3.79 -7.37
CA ASP A 84 -0.03 -2.56 -7.87
C ASP A 84 -0.59 -1.81 -6.68
N LEU A 85 -0.49 -0.49 -6.73
CA LEU A 85 -0.99 0.39 -5.69
C LEU A 85 -2.04 1.30 -6.30
N ARG A 86 -3.17 1.44 -5.63
CA ARG A 86 -4.24 2.35 -6.05
C ARG A 86 -4.61 3.23 -4.89
N ILE A 87 -4.74 4.51 -5.16
CA ILE A 87 -5.25 5.46 -4.16
C ILE A 87 -6.54 6.09 -4.69
N GLU A 88 -7.40 6.48 -3.77
CA GLU A 88 -8.61 7.22 -4.11
C GLU A 88 -8.78 8.40 -3.17
N ASP A 89 -9.30 9.51 -3.67
CA ASP A 89 -9.65 10.64 -2.84
C ASP A 89 -11.12 10.52 -2.41
N LYS A 90 -11.61 11.51 -1.65
CA LYS A 90 -12.98 11.46 -1.14
C LYS A 90 -14.03 11.59 -2.24
N GLU A 91 -13.63 12.07 -3.40
CA GLU A 91 -14.55 12.25 -4.51
C GLU A 91 -14.56 11.05 -5.45
N GLY A 92 -13.78 10.04 -5.15
CA GLY A 92 -13.72 8.83 -5.96
C GLY A 92 -12.74 8.87 -7.12
N HIS A 93 -11.93 9.91 -7.23
CA HIS A 93 -10.88 9.93 -8.23
C HIS A 93 -9.78 8.95 -7.81
N SER A 94 -9.24 8.21 -8.74
CA SER A 94 -8.24 7.20 -8.45
C SER A 94 -7.00 7.36 -9.31
N VAL A 95 -5.86 6.94 -8.77
CA VAL A 95 -4.60 6.90 -9.48
C VAL A 95 -3.93 5.58 -9.12
N GLU A 96 -3.26 4.96 -10.08
CA GLU A 96 -2.62 3.66 -9.88
C GLU A 96 -1.14 3.70 -10.25
N TRP A 97 -0.35 2.96 -9.51
CA TRP A 97 1.05 2.70 -9.80
C TRP A 97 1.15 1.18 -9.96
N GLU A 98 1.66 0.72 -11.10
CA GLU A 98 1.67 -0.71 -11.41
C GLU A 98 3.06 -1.31 -11.37
N SER A 99 3.13 -2.57 -11.12
CA SER A 99 4.37 -3.36 -11.19
C SER A 99 5.49 -2.83 -10.28
N LEU A 100 5.14 -2.49 -9.07
CA LEU A 100 6.13 -2.08 -8.08
C LEU A 100 6.81 -3.32 -7.50
N ASP A 101 8.12 -3.41 -7.62
CA ASP A 101 8.86 -4.54 -7.06
C ASP A 101 9.15 -4.25 -5.59
N LEU A 102 8.31 -4.75 -4.73
CA LEU A 102 8.40 -4.47 -3.30
C LEU A 102 9.61 -5.14 -2.64
N THR A 103 10.26 -6.07 -3.30
CA THR A 103 11.46 -6.66 -2.76
C THR A 103 12.64 -5.67 -2.78
N GLU A 104 12.53 -4.62 -3.58
CA GLU A 104 13.57 -3.62 -3.70
C GLU A 104 13.21 -2.30 -3.04
N ILE A 105 12.03 -2.19 -2.47
CA ILE A 105 11.52 -0.92 -1.96
C ILE A 105 11.44 -0.94 -0.44
N ASN A 106 12.09 -0.01 0.22
CA ASN A 106 11.97 0.19 1.65
C ASN A 106 11.14 1.44 1.95
N GLU A 107 11.26 2.44 1.11
CA GLU A 107 10.44 3.65 1.17
C GLU A 107 9.95 3.96 -0.22
N LEU A 108 8.66 4.21 -0.36
CA LEU A 108 8.05 4.57 -1.62
C LEU A 108 7.42 5.94 -1.48
N THR A 109 7.89 6.91 -2.26
CA THR A 109 7.29 8.22 -2.31
C THR A 109 6.45 8.31 -3.57
N ILE A 110 5.15 8.56 -3.41
CA ILE A 110 4.27 8.70 -4.55
C ILE A 110 3.97 10.17 -4.79
N LYS A 111 3.98 10.54 -6.07
CA LYS A 111 3.74 11.90 -6.53
C LYS A 111 2.80 11.87 -7.72
N ILE A 112 2.13 12.97 -7.97
CA ILE A 112 1.37 13.15 -9.20
C ILE A 112 1.89 14.42 -9.84
N VAL A 113 2.46 14.31 -11.03
CA VAL A 113 3.05 15.43 -11.74
C VAL A 113 2.35 15.57 -13.10
N ASN A 114 1.68 16.67 -13.30
CA ASN A 114 0.90 16.91 -14.53
C ASN A 114 -0.10 15.79 -14.79
N GLY A 115 -0.75 15.33 -13.72
CA GLY A 115 -1.75 14.27 -13.80
C GLY A 115 -1.17 12.87 -13.94
N LYS A 116 0.15 12.72 -13.91
CA LYS A 116 0.78 11.41 -14.10
C LYS A 116 1.33 10.86 -12.78
N PRO A 117 1.12 9.58 -12.51
CA PRO A 117 1.66 8.97 -11.31
C PRO A 117 3.17 8.79 -11.44
N ILE A 118 3.89 9.23 -10.44
CA ILE A 118 5.34 9.10 -10.36
C ILE A 118 5.67 8.39 -9.06
N ALA A 119 6.60 7.46 -9.10
CA ALA A 119 7.07 6.74 -7.93
C ALA A 119 8.58 6.90 -7.78
N GLU A 120 9.01 7.22 -6.58
CA GLU A 120 10.43 7.28 -6.23
C GLU A 120 10.64 6.38 -5.03
N TRP A 121 11.69 5.57 -5.05
CA TRP A 121 11.89 4.66 -3.94
C TRP A 121 13.36 4.47 -3.61
N LYS A 122 13.59 3.95 -2.46
CA LYS A 122 14.91 3.54 -2.01
C LYS A 122 14.83 2.36 -1.05
#